data_df54a1e939cfa54f8cf0bca1a52cee3b
#
_entry.id   df54a1e939cfa54f8cf0bca1a52cee3b
#
_cell.length_a   1.000
_cell.length_b   1.000
_cell.length_c   1.000
_cell.angle_alpha   90.00
_cell.angle_beta   90.00
_cell.angle_gamma   90.00
#
_symmetry.space_group_name_H-M   'P 1'
#
loop_
_entity.id
_entity.type
_entity.pdbx_description
1 polymer ?
#
loop_
_entity_poly.entity_id
_entity_poly.type
_entity_poly.pdbx_seq_one_letter_code
_entity_poly.pdbx_strand_id
1 'polypeptide(L)'
;ILVDEIQFMTRKQIEELWYITKIFNIPVIGYGLRTDFKTNGFEGSIRMLELADELLEMPTICRCGKKARFNGRLINNEYVYDGNSICIDDKEDVSYESLCGSCYLKKVRKISRDDF
;
A
#
# COMPACT_ATOMS: atom_id res chain seq x y z
N ILE A 1 6.38 -20.39 2.90
CA ILE A 1 5.69 -19.80 1.74
C ILE A 1 5.97 -18.31 1.73
N LEU A 2 6.43 -17.79 0.61
CA LEU A 2 6.65 -16.39 0.39
C LEU A 2 5.60 -15.88 -0.61
N VAL A 3 4.88 -14.83 -0.25
CA VAL A 3 3.86 -14.22 -1.11
C VAL A 3 4.24 -12.78 -1.36
N ASP A 4 4.53 -12.45 -2.61
CA ASP A 4 4.75 -11.07 -3.04
C ASP A 4 3.42 -10.43 -3.46
N GLU A 5 3.35 -9.11 -3.39
CA GLU A 5 2.16 -8.33 -3.77
C GLU A 5 0.89 -8.82 -3.06
N ILE A 6 1.00 -9.11 -1.77
CA ILE A 6 -0.08 -9.73 -1.00
C ILE A 6 -1.32 -8.82 -0.86
N GLN A 7 -1.16 -7.52 -1.11
CA GLN A 7 -2.27 -6.58 -1.07
C GLN A 7 -3.37 -6.91 -2.09
N PHE A 8 -3.04 -7.61 -3.15
CA PHE A 8 -4.01 -7.99 -4.19
C PHE A 8 -4.77 -9.27 -3.89
N MET A 9 -4.46 -9.93 -2.81
CA MET A 9 -5.22 -11.11 -2.38
C MET A 9 -6.56 -10.70 -1.77
N THR A 10 -7.55 -11.58 -1.90
CA THR A 10 -8.83 -11.39 -1.25
C THR A 10 -8.73 -11.69 0.24
N ARG A 11 -9.68 -11.20 1.01
CA ARG A 11 -9.81 -11.52 2.43
C ARG A 11 -9.80 -13.03 2.68
N LYS A 12 -10.54 -13.77 1.86
CA LYS A 12 -10.63 -15.24 1.97
C LYS A 12 -9.29 -15.92 1.71
N GLN A 13 -8.54 -15.46 0.71
CA GLN A 13 -7.22 -16.02 0.40
C GLN A 13 -6.24 -15.79 1.55
N ILE A 14 -6.27 -14.64 2.19
CA ILE A 14 -5.45 -14.37 3.36
C ILE A 14 -5.83 -15.29 4.51
N GLU A 15 -7.11 -15.52 4.74
CA GLU A 15 -7.58 -16.46 5.76
C GLU A 15 -7.10 -17.88 5.49
N GLU A 16 -7.11 -18.31 4.24
CA GLU A 16 -6.58 -19.62 3.83
C GLU A 16 -5.09 -19.76 4.14
N LEU A 17 -4.30 -18.72 3.87
CA LEU A 17 -2.88 -18.71 4.24
C LEU A 17 -2.70 -18.80 5.75
N TRP A 18 -3.53 -18.10 6.51
CA TRP A 18 -3.49 -18.15 7.96
C TRP A 18 -3.78 -19.56 8.48
N TYR A 19 -4.80 -20.26 7.91
CA TYR A 19 -5.09 -21.65 8.25
C TYR A 19 -3.88 -22.55 7.99
N ILE A 20 -3.18 -22.35 6.89
CA ILE A 20 -1.97 -23.10 6.57
C ILE A 20 -0.92 -22.95 7.67
N THR A 21 -0.73 -21.72 8.17
CA THR A 21 0.24 -21.49 9.24
C THR A 21 -0.14 -22.20 10.53
N LYS A 22 -1.42 -22.21 10.88
CA LYS A 22 -1.89 -22.71 12.17
C LYS A 22 -2.19 -24.20 12.17
N ILE A 23 -2.73 -24.72 11.09
CA ILE A 23 -3.12 -26.14 11.00
C ILE A 23 -1.94 -27.01 10.57
N PHE A 24 -1.20 -26.54 9.57
CA PHE A 24 -0.08 -27.32 9.01
C PHE A 24 1.28 -26.88 9.52
N ASN A 25 1.33 -25.85 10.34
CA ASN A 25 2.57 -25.32 10.90
C ASN A 25 3.61 -24.94 9.84
N ILE A 26 3.15 -24.37 8.73
CA ILE A 26 4.00 -23.90 7.64
C ILE A 26 4.08 -22.38 7.73
N PRO A 27 5.28 -21.79 7.88
CA PRO A 27 5.40 -20.33 7.95
C PRO A 27 5.04 -19.68 6.62
N VAL A 28 4.36 -18.55 6.69
CA VAL A 28 4.00 -17.72 5.54
C VAL A 28 4.51 -16.30 5.79
N ILE A 29 5.22 -15.74 4.82
CA ILE A 29 5.65 -14.34 4.86
C ILE A 29 5.02 -13.63 3.66
N GLY A 30 4.27 -12.59 3.94
CA GLY A 30 3.64 -11.75 2.90
C GLY A 30 4.31 -10.39 2.80
N TYR A 31 4.59 -9.97 1.59
CA TYR A 31 5.13 -8.65 1.27
C TYR A 31 4.08 -7.87 0.48
N GLY A 32 3.90 -6.62 0.81
CA GLY A 32 2.95 -5.81 0.07
C GLY A 32 2.78 -4.40 0.62
N LEU A 33 1.90 -3.68 -0.02
CA LEU A 33 1.55 -2.31 0.33
C LEU A 33 0.36 -2.30 1.29
N ARG A 34 0.42 -1.43 2.28
CA ARG A 34 -0.67 -1.28 3.25
C ARG A 34 -1.87 -0.58 2.64
N THR A 35 -1.64 0.51 1.93
CA THR A 35 -2.69 1.36 1.39
C THR A 35 -2.46 1.67 -0.08
N ASP A 36 -3.54 2.02 -0.78
CA ASP A 36 -3.48 2.48 -2.15
C ASP A 36 -3.06 3.97 -2.21
N PHE A 37 -3.05 4.52 -3.42
CA PHE A 37 -2.65 5.92 -3.63
C PHE A 37 -3.64 6.94 -3.05
N LYS A 38 -4.82 6.50 -2.62
CA LYS A 38 -5.82 7.32 -1.94
C LYS A 38 -5.77 7.18 -0.42
N THR A 39 -4.79 6.45 0.12
CA THR A 39 -4.66 6.10 1.54
C THR A 39 -5.67 5.10 2.07
N ASN A 40 -6.41 4.44 1.19
CA ASN A 40 -7.34 3.39 1.57
C ASN A 40 -6.59 2.05 1.65
N GLY A 41 -6.89 1.25 2.67
CA GLY A 41 -6.28 -0.06 2.82
C GLY A 41 -6.70 -1.02 1.72
N PHE A 42 -5.74 -1.79 1.19
CA PHE A 42 -6.07 -2.91 0.32
C PHE A 42 -6.73 -4.03 1.10
N GLU A 43 -7.66 -4.73 0.48
CA GLU A 43 -8.40 -5.84 1.12
C GLU A 43 -7.47 -6.88 1.75
N GLY A 44 -6.49 -7.35 0.98
CA GLY A 44 -5.53 -8.33 1.47
C GLY A 44 -4.67 -7.80 2.60
N SER A 45 -4.21 -6.56 2.50
CA SER A 45 -3.35 -5.95 3.51
C SER A 45 -4.09 -5.73 4.83
N ILE A 46 -5.34 -5.29 4.79
CA ILE A 46 -6.15 -5.11 6.00
C ILE A 46 -6.30 -6.45 6.73
N ARG A 47 -6.62 -7.50 5.99
CA ARG A 47 -6.79 -8.82 6.62
C ARG A 47 -5.47 -9.38 7.14
N MET A 48 -4.37 -9.14 6.43
CA MET A 48 -3.03 -9.51 6.91
C MET A 48 -2.71 -8.84 8.23
N LEU A 49 -2.98 -7.54 8.36
CA LEU A 49 -2.74 -6.80 9.59
C LEU A 49 -3.54 -7.36 10.76
N GLU A 50 -4.75 -7.85 10.49
CA GLU A 50 -5.60 -8.45 11.53
C GLU A 50 -5.09 -9.81 12.02
N LEU A 51 -4.52 -10.62 11.13
CA LEU A 51 -4.20 -12.02 11.40
C LEU A 51 -2.72 -12.32 11.63
N ALA A 52 -1.81 -11.45 11.19
CA ALA A 52 -0.37 -11.70 11.26
C ALA A 52 0.12 -11.80 12.70
N ASP A 53 1.03 -12.74 12.95
CA ASP A 53 1.72 -12.87 14.25
C ASP A 53 2.77 -11.78 14.41
N GLU A 54 3.43 -11.38 13.30
CA GLU A 54 4.46 -10.35 13.30
C GLU A 54 4.21 -9.38 12.14
N LEU A 55 4.45 -8.11 12.41
CA LEU A 55 4.34 -7.04 11.43
C LEU A 55 5.67 -6.29 11.38
N LEU A 56 6.25 -6.25 10.19
CA LEU A 56 7.50 -5.54 9.94
C LEU A 56 7.26 -4.46 8.90
N GLU A 57 7.65 -3.26 9.20
CA GLU A 57 7.58 -2.16 8.25
C GLU A 57 8.93 -2.02 7.56
N MET A 58 8.94 -2.13 6.23
CA MET A 58 10.17 -1.97 5.46
C MET A 58 10.49 -0.49 5.30
N PRO A 59 11.69 -0.05 5.69
CA PRO A 59 12.04 1.36 5.61
C PRO A 59 12.07 1.86 4.17
N THR A 60 11.38 2.96 3.92
CA THR A 60 11.41 3.69 2.66
C THR A 60 11.50 5.17 2.99
N ILE A 61 12.30 5.91 2.25
CA ILE A 61 12.59 7.32 2.52
C ILE A 61 11.90 8.21 1.50
N CYS A 62 11.13 9.17 1.97
CA CYS A 62 10.58 10.26 1.17
C CYS A 62 11.73 11.19 0.72
N ARG A 63 11.57 11.87 -0.41
CA ARG A 63 12.56 12.83 -0.88
C ARG A 63 12.88 13.94 0.13
N CYS A 64 11.93 14.26 1.01
CA CYS A 64 12.14 15.25 2.07
C CYS A 64 12.99 14.72 3.23
N GLY A 65 13.39 13.45 3.22
CA GLY A 65 14.21 12.81 4.24
C GLY A 65 13.43 12.09 5.33
N LYS A 66 12.11 12.24 5.39
CA LYS A 66 11.27 11.54 6.36
C LYS A 66 10.90 10.15 5.87
N LYS A 67 10.48 9.29 6.79
CA LYS A 67 10.00 7.96 6.47
C LYS A 67 8.75 8.05 5.58
N ALA A 68 8.79 7.39 4.43
CA ALA A 68 7.67 7.32 3.53
C ALA A 68 6.72 6.19 3.96
N ARG A 69 5.44 6.49 3.98
CA ARG A 69 4.39 5.51 4.36
C ARG A 69 3.26 5.42 3.35
N PHE A 70 3.21 6.35 2.41
CA PHE A 70 2.13 6.48 1.45
C PHE A 70 2.67 6.46 0.03
N ASN A 71 1.81 6.17 -0.92
CA ASN A 71 2.16 6.17 -2.33
C ASN A 71 1.33 7.23 -3.05
N GLY A 72 2.01 8.12 -3.76
CA GLY A 72 1.36 9.01 -4.70
C GLY A 72 1.36 8.37 -6.08
N ARG A 73 0.26 8.49 -6.80
CA ARG A 73 0.17 8.07 -8.20
C ARG A 73 0.37 9.27 -9.10
N LEU A 74 1.26 9.10 -10.07
CA LEU A 74 1.53 10.10 -11.09
C LEU A 74 1.04 9.57 -12.43
N ILE A 75 0.28 10.38 -13.13
CA ILE A 75 -0.11 10.10 -14.51
C ILE A 75 0.44 11.23 -15.35
N ASN A 76 1.33 10.90 -16.32
CA ASN A 76 2.04 11.87 -17.13
C ASN A 76 2.77 12.93 -16.26
N ASN A 77 3.44 12.46 -15.21
CA ASN A 77 4.20 13.26 -14.23
C ASN A 77 3.37 14.22 -13.38
N GLU A 78 2.07 14.05 -13.32
CA GLU A 78 1.20 14.83 -12.43
C GLU A 78 0.55 13.92 -11.39
N TYR A 79 0.53 14.37 -10.13
CA TYR A 79 -0.13 13.64 -9.06
C TYR A 79 -1.63 13.63 -9.26
N VAL A 80 -2.24 12.45 -9.11
CA VAL A 80 -3.69 12.26 -9.20
C VAL A 80 -4.20 11.64 -7.91
N TYR A 81 -5.42 12.00 -7.55
CA TYR A 81 -6.09 11.44 -6.39
C TYR A 81 -7.26 10.54 -6.77
N ASP A 82 -7.86 10.78 -7.92
CA ASP A 82 -9.00 10.01 -8.41
C ASP A 82 -8.57 8.81 -9.23
N GLY A 83 -9.45 7.83 -9.34
CA GLY A 83 -9.24 6.62 -10.12
C GLY A 83 -9.29 5.35 -9.27
N ASN A 84 -9.15 4.20 -9.93
CA ASN A 84 -9.15 2.90 -9.27
C ASN A 84 -7.84 2.66 -8.53
N SER A 85 -7.89 1.95 -7.40
CA SER A 85 -6.71 1.59 -6.63
C SER A 85 -5.77 0.66 -7.42
N ILE A 86 -6.30 -0.10 -8.35
CA ILE A 86 -5.53 -0.94 -9.27
C ILE A 86 -5.64 -0.34 -10.67
N CYS A 87 -4.50 0.07 -11.24
CA CYS A 87 -4.44 0.66 -12.57
C CYS A 87 -3.64 -0.24 -13.49
N ILE A 88 -4.27 -0.66 -14.60
CA ILE A 88 -3.67 -1.55 -15.59
C ILE A 88 -3.72 -0.94 -17.02
N ASP A 89 -3.93 0.37 -17.12
CA ASP A 89 -4.00 1.04 -18.43
C ASP A 89 -2.59 1.38 -18.92
N ASP A 90 -2.18 0.77 -20.04
CA ASP A 90 -0.87 0.98 -20.66
C ASP A 90 -0.81 2.24 -21.53
N LYS A 91 -1.92 2.93 -21.74
CA LYS A 91 -1.97 4.11 -22.63
C LYS A 91 -1.38 5.36 -22.02
N GLU A 92 -1.26 5.42 -20.71
CA GLU A 92 -0.76 6.56 -19.98
C GLU A 92 0.53 6.21 -19.25
N ASP A 93 1.38 7.20 -19.06
CA ASP A 93 2.61 7.04 -18.27
C ASP A 93 2.26 7.09 -16.78
N VAL A 94 2.01 5.93 -16.20
CA VAL A 94 1.66 5.79 -14.78
C VAL A 94 2.90 5.43 -13.99
N SER A 95 3.18 6.21 -12.96
CA SER A 95 4.25 5.93 -12.01
C SER A 95 3.78 6.18 -10.58
N TYR A 96 4.60 5.74 -9.62
CA TYR A 96 4.30 5.89 -8.19
C TYR A 96 5.51 6.45 -7.47
N GLU A 97 5.27 7.24 -6.45
CA GLU A 97 6.32 7.79 -5.61
C GLU A 97 5.98 7.56 -4.14
N SER A 98 6.98 7.08 -3.39
CA SER A 98 6.83 6.90 -1.94
C SER A 98 6.94 8.24 -1.24
N LEU A 99 5.95 8.58 -0.44
CA LEU A 99 5.83 9.88 0.22
C LEU A 99 5.57 9.72 1.72
N CYS A 100 6.13 10.63 2.51
CA CYS A 100 5.69 10.79 3.89
C CYS A 100 4.29 11.45 3.92
N GLY A 101 3.61 11.39 5.07
CA GLY A 101 2.25 11.92 5.18
C GLY A 101 2.15 13.40 4.83
N SER A 102 3.11 14.20 5.29
CA SER A 102 3.12 15.64 5.00
C SER A 102 3.26 15.95 3.52
N CYS A 103 4.21 15.27 2.85
CA CYS A 103 4.40 15.47 1.40
C CYS A 103 3.20 14.94 0.61
N TYR A 104 2.61 13.84 1.03
CA TYR A 104 1.40 13.31 0.40
C TYR A 104 0.27 14.34 0.43
N LEU A 105 -0.02 14.91 1.58
CA LEU A 105 -1.09 15.90 1.71
C LEU A 105 -0.83 17.15 0.86
N LYS A 106 0.41 17.62 0.83
CA LYS A 106 0.78 18.81 0.04
C LYS A 106 0.73 18.55 -1.45
N LYS A 107 1.33 17.47 -1.90
CA LYS A 107 1.54 17.20 -3.34
C LYS A 107 0.34 16.55 -3.99
N VAL A 108 -0.29 15.60 -3.32
CA VAL A 108 -1.38 14.79 -3.89
C VAL A 108 -2.73 15.44 -3.59
N ARG A 109 -3.01 15.73 -2.32
CA ARG A 109 -4.29 16.31 -1.90
C ARG A 109 -4.33 17.82 -2.01
N LYS A 110 -3.18 18.46 -2.12
CA LYS A 110 -3.03 19.92 -2.19
C LYS A 110 -3.72 20.62 -1.03
N ILE A 111 -3.61 20.01 0.15
CA ILE A 111 -4.15 20.53 1.39
C ILE A 111 -3.07 21.33 2.10
N SER A 112 -3.44 22.50 2.58
CA SER A 112 -2.57 23.37 3.37
C SER A 112 -3.20 23.70 4.72
N ARG A 113 -2.42 24.38 5.56
CA ARG A 113 -2.87 24.87 6.84
C ARG A 113 -4.11 25.77 6.73
N ASP A 114 -4.26 26.48 5.60
CA ASP A 114 -5.38 27.42 5.37
C ASP A 114 -6.72 26.72 5.13
N ASP A 115 -6.71 25.39 4.96
CA ASP A 115 -7.93 24.60 4.77
C ASP A 115 -8.60 24.20 6.10
N PHE A 116 -8.02 24.61 7.24
CA PHE A 116 -8.51 24.24 8.58
C PHE A 116 -8.80 25.44 9.48
#